data_c498653dbc0ee2de08fa5e9d7d7c61b2
#
_entry.id   c498653dbc0ee2de08fa5e9d7d7c61b2
#
_cell.length_a   1.000
_cell.length_b   1.000
_cell.length_c   1.000
_cell.angle_alpha   90.00
_cell.angle_beta   90.00
_cell.angle_gamma   90.00
#
_symmetry.space_group_name_H-M   'P 1'
#
loop_
_entity.id
_entity.type
_entity.pdbx_description
1 polymer ?
#
loop_
_entity_poly.entity_id
_entity_poly.type
_entity_poly.pdbx_seq_one_letter_code
_entity_poly.pdbx_strand_id
1 'polypeptide(L)'
;MDPLSTLWETFFDWDSMREALPEMLTVGLPNTLILAISAALLGSVLGMGLAVAGISRTRWLRWPARVYTDVFRGLPAAATILLIGVGLAPLGMEVWGPNPYPLGILALSLIAAAYIGEIFRSGIQSVEAAQLEGARALGLSWGEAMRLVIVPQGIRRVLPAWVNQLIALIKDSSLVYFLGLLASQRELFRIGQDYAANTGNQSALLLAGLFYLALTVPLTHVVNWIDRRLRHGRQAAAPADADDDLDLALPGAAGGNQR
;
A
#
# COMPACT_ATOMS: atom_id res chain seq x y z
N MET A 1 -13.23 32.78 -29.46
CA MET A 1 -11.98 32.36 -28.79
C MET A 1 -11.58 31.03 -29.40
N ASP A 2 -10.31 30.85 -29.68
CA ASP A 2 -9.81 29.55 -30.16
C ASP A 2 -9.97 28.51 -29.05
N PRO A 3 -10.60 27.36 -29.29
CA PRO A 3 -10.75 26.29 -28.27
C PRO A 3 -9.44 25.89 -27.61
N LEU A 4 -8.33 25.93 -28.34
CA LEU A 4 -7.00 25.59 -27.82
C LEU A 4 -6.46 26.64 -26.83
N SER A 5 -6.69 27.94 -27.07
CA SER A 5 -6.27 28.99 -26.14
C SER A 5 -7.08 28.91 -24.84
N THR A 6 -8.38 28.64 -24.93
CA THR A 6 -9.24 28.46 -23.75
C THR A 6 -8.80 27.25 -22.91
N LEU A 7 -8.45 26.12 -23.53
CA LEU A 7 -7.92 24.97 -22.84
C LEU A 7 -6.60 25.28 -22.12
N TRP A 8 -5.70 25.99 -22.81
CA TRP A 8 -4.42 26.39 -22.25
C TRP A 8 -4.60 27.27 -20.99
N GLU A 9 -5.42 28.29 -21.08
CA GLU A 9 -5.74 29.19 -19.97
C GLU A 9 -6.43 28.47 -18.82
N THR A 10 -7.28 27.46 -19.11
CA THR A 10 -7.99 26.69 -18.07
C THR A 10 -7.07 25.77 -17.26
N PHE A 11 -6.02 25.21 -17.88
CA PHE A 11 -5.19 24.18 -17.23
C PHE A 11 -3.76 24.64 -16.91
N PHE A 12 -3.27 25.71 -17.57
CA PHE A 12 -1.88 26.16 -17.48
C PHE A 12 -1.75 27.64 -17.11
N ASP A 13 -2.70 28.17 -16.36
CA ASP A 13 -2.58 29.50 -15.77
C ASP A 13 -1.57 29.51 -14.64
N TRP A 14 -0.43 30.14 -14.92
CA TRP A 14 0.69 30.21 -14.01
C TRP A 14 0.39 31.02 -12.74
N ASP A 15 -0.44 32.04 -12.84
CA ASP A 15 -0.78 32.90 -11.69
C ASP A 15 -1.64 32.13 -10.68
N SER A 16 -2.64 31.38 -11.15
CA SER A 16 -3.43 30.46 -10.31
C SER A 16 -2.58 29.38 -9.64
N MET A 17 -1.60 28.79 -10.35
CA MET A 17 -0.68 27.80 -9.76
C MET A 17 0.19 28.45 -8.69
N ARG A 18 0.73 29.66 -8.95
CA ARG A 18 1.59 30.37 -8.01
C ARG A 18 0.86 30.77 -6.73
N GLU A 19 -0.41 31.15 -6.84
CA GLU A 19 -1.24 31.49 -5.71
C GLU A 19 -1.53 30.27 -4.80
N ALA A 20 -1.84 29.11 -5.39
CA ALA A 20 -2.11 27.87 -4.66
C ALA A 20 -0.86 27.20 -4.05
N LEU A 21 0.31 27.43 -4.65
CA LEU A 21 1.57 26.75 -4.32
C LEU A 21 1.96 26.82 -2.83
N PRO A 22 1.94 28.00 -2.16
CA PRO A 22 2.33 28.09 -0.75
C PRO A 22 1.45 27.24 0.16
N GLU A 23 0.14 27.25 -0.06
CA GLU A 23 -0.81 26.47 0.71
C GLU A 23 -0.65 24.96 0.46
N MET A 24 -0.41 24.56 -0.79
CA MET A 24 -0.13 23.16 -1.14
C MET A 24 1.14 22.65 -0.47
N LEU A 25 2.19 23.47 -0.35
CA LEU A 25 3.44 23.09 0.32
C LEU A 25 3.31 23.06 1.84
N THR A 26 2.62 24.03 2.44
CA THR A 26 2.59 24.19 3.91
C THR A 26 1.44 23.46 4.59
N VAL A 27 0.35 23.21 3.90
CA VAL A 27 -0.85 22.55 4.42
C VAL A 27 -1.14 21.25 3.67
N GLY A 28 -1.26 21.30 2.35
CA GLY A 28 -1.70 20.17 1.54
C GLY A 28 -0.74 18.98 1.59
N LEU A 29 0.52 19.22 1.32
CA LEU A 29 1.56 18.18 1.31
C LEU A 29 1.73 17.50 2.68
N PRO A 30 1.88 18.23 3.81
CA PRO A 30 1.94 17.60 5.12
C PRO A 30 0.70 16.75 5.44
N ASN A 31 -0.50 17.25 5.19
CA ASN A 31 -1.73 16.52 5.48
C ASN A 31 -1.89 15.27 4.62
N THR A 32 -1.56 15.33 3.33
CA THR A 32 -1.51 14.15 2.46
C THR A 32 -0.59 13.07 3.02
N LEU A 33 0.62 13.46 3.46
CA LEU A 33 1.59 12.52 4.03
C LEU A 33 1.15 11.98 5.40
N ILE A 34 0.58 12.83 6.28
CA ILE A 34 0.06 12.39 7.58
C ILE A 34 -1.06 11.38 7.38
N LEU A 35 -2.04 11.63 6.50
CA LEU A 35 -3.11 10.69 6.19
C LEU A 35 -2.56 9.35 5.70
N ALA A 36 -1.69 9.37 4.70
CA ALA A 36 -1.14 8.16 4.10
C ALA A 36 -0.26 7.36 5.07
N ILE A 37 0.66 8.03 5.78
CA ILE A 37 1.59 7.37 6.71
C ILE A 37 0.83 6.82 7.93
N SER A 38 -0.07 7.60 8.52
CA SER A 38 -0.89 7.13 9.65
C SER A 38 -1.72 5.92 9.25
N ALA A 39 -2.37 5.95 8.08
CA ALA A 39 -3.13 4.83 7.57
C ALA A 39 -2.24 3.60 7.28
N ALA A 40 -1.04 3.79 6.72
CA ALA A 40 -0.09 2.70 6.47
C ALA A 40 0.39 2.05 7.78
N LEU A 41 0.71 2.85 8.79
CA LEU A 41 1.18 2.35 10.10
C LEU A 41 0.08 1.58 10.83
N LEU A 42 -1.10 2.21 11.02
CA LEU A 42 -2.24 1.57 11.67
C LEU A 42 -2.73 0.36 10.87
N GLY A 43 -2.81 0.50 9.54
CA GLY A 43 -3.15 -0.58 8.63
C GLY A 43 -2.16 -1.74 8.67
N SER A 44 -0.86 -1.47 8.89
CA SER A 44 0.16 -2.52 9.05
C SER A 44 0.00 -3.29 10.35
N VAL A 45 -0.30 -2.61 11.46
CA VAL A 45 -0.56 -3.27 12.76
C VAL A 45 -1.80 -4.15 12.68
N LEU A 46 -2.91 -3.62 12.20
CA LEU A 46 -4.17 -4.36 12.03
C LEU A 46 -4.02 -5.46 10.98
N GLY A 47 -3.35 -5.18 9.87
CA GLY A 47 -3.10 -6.11 8.77
C GLY A 47 -2.22 -7.28 9.20
N MET A 48 -1.23 -7.07 10.08
CA MET A 48 -0.45 -8.17 10.65
C MET A 48 -1.35 -9.09 11.49
N GLY A 49 -2.24 -8.53 12.30
CA GLY A 49 -3.23 -9.32 13.05
C GLY A 49 -4.12 -10.15 12.12
N LEU A 50 -4.63 -9.53 11.03
CA LEU A 50 -5.44 -10.23 10.01
C LEU A 50 -4.63 -11.32 9.29
N ALA A 51 -3.37 -11.08 8.95
CA ALA A 51 -2.50 -12.06 8.31
C ALA A 51 -2.30 -13.29 9.20
N VAL A 52 -1.96 -13.08 10.47
CA VAL A 52 -1.76 -14.17 11.44
C VAL A 52 -3.07 -14.92 11.69
N ALA A 53 -4.19 -14.22 11.86
CA ALA A 53 -5.51 -14.83 12.00
C ALA A 53 -5.91 -15.64 10.75
N GLY A 54 -5.60 -15.11 9.56
CA GLY A 54 -5.93 -15.73 8.27
C GLY A 54 -5.18 -17.03 7.99
N ILE A 55 -3.97 -17.21 8.55
CA ILE A 55 -3.17 -18.47 8.46
C ILE A 55 -3.44 -19.43 9.62
N SER A 56 -4.21 -19.02 10.63
CA SER A 56 -4.51 -19.84 11.79
C SER A 56 -5.24 -21.14 11.40
N ARG A 57 -4.91 -22.24 12.11
CA ARG A 57 -5.65 -23.52 12.00
C ARG A 57 -7.06 -23.41 12.56
N THR A 58 -7.29 -22.49 13.49
CA THR A 58 -8.58 -22.27 14.15
C THR A 58 -9.55 -21.55 13.24
N ARG A 59 -10.65 -22.20 12.87
CA ARG A 59 -11.68 -21.62 11.98
C ARG A 59 -12.28 -20.31 12.51
N TRP A 60 -12.48 -20.21 13.82
CA TRP A 60 -13.03 -19.01 14.48
C TRP A 60 -12.16 -17.75 14.35
N LEU A 61 -10.84 -17.90 14.17
CA LEU A 61 -9.95 -16.77 13.89
C LEU A 61 -9.84 -16.49 12.39
N ARG A 62 -9.73 -17.57 11.59
CA ARG A 62 -9.52 -17.46 10.15
C ARG A 62 -10.73 -16.90 9.40
N TRP A 63 -11.94 -17.32 9.77
CA TRP A 63 -13.15 -16.92 9.05
C TRP A 63 -13.45 -15.41 9.17
N PRO A 64 -13.47 -14.79 10.38
CA PRO A 64 -13.66 -13.33 10.50
C PRO A 64 -12.59 -12.52 9.79
N ALA A 65 -11.32 -12.96 9.83
CA ALA A 65 -10.23 -12.27 9.12
C ALA A 65 -10.46 -12.29 7.60
N ARG A 66 -10.92 -13.41 7.04
CA ARG A 66 -11.26 -13.50 5.61
C ARG A 66 -12.44 -12.61 5.25
N VAL A 67 -13.53 -12.69 6.02
CA VAL A 67 -14.70 -11.84 5.78
C VAL A 67 -14.34 -10.37 5.80
N TYR A 68 -13.54 -9.93 6.80
CA TYR A 68 -13.03 -8.56 6.86
C TYR A 68 -12.28 -8.20 5.58
N THR A 69 -11.32 -9.03 5.19
CA THR A 69 -10.50 -8.80 4.00
C THR A 69 -11.35 -8.73 2.73
N ASP A 70 -12.29 -9.66 2.55
CA ASP A 70 -13.16 -9.71 1.39
C ASP A 70 -14.07 -8.48 1.30
N VAL A 71 -14.63 -8.03 2.44
CA VAL A 71 -15.50 -6.85 2.50
C VAL A 71 -14.71 -5.58 2.15
N PHE A 72 -13.60 -5.31 2.86
CA PHE A 72 -12.85 -4.06 2.65
C PHE A 72 -12.11 -3.99 1.31
N ARG A 73 -11.80 -5.12 0.69
CA ARG A 73 -11.23 -5.17 -0.66
C ARG A 73 -12.29 -5.20 -1.75
N GLY A 74 -13.51 -5.62 -1.44
CA GLY A 74 -14.63 -5.65 -2.37
C GLY A 74 -15.39 -4.32 -2.48
N LEU A 75 -15.32 -3.48 -1.45
CA LEU A 75 -15.98 -2.17 -1.45
C LEU A 75 -15.10 -1.11 -2.14
N PRO A 76 -15.70 -0.19 -2.92
CA PRO A 76 -14.98 1.00 -3.41
C PRO A 76 -14.45 1.83 -2.23
N ALA A 77 -13.19 2.29 -2.32
CA ALA A 77 -12.55 3.06 -1.26
C ALA A 77 -13.35 4.32 -0.89
N ALA A 78 -13.85 5.06 -1.88
CA ALA A 78 -14.70 6.25 -1.65
C ALA A 78 -15.96 5.91 -0.85
N ALA A 79 -16.64 4.80 -1.18
CA ALA A 79 -17.82 4.36 -0.45
C ALA A 79 -17.48 4.00 1.00
N THR A 80 -16.36 3.30 1.22
CA THR A 80 -15.90 2.92 2.56
C THR A 80 -15.58 4.17 3.40
N ILE A 81 -14.90 5.16 2.82
CA ILE A 81 -14.57 6.42 3.51
C ILE A 81 -15.85 7.17 3.89
N LEU A 82 -16.83 7.26 2.99
CA LEU A 82 -18.11 7.90 3.30
C LEU A 82 -18.90 7.14 4.36
N LEU A 83 -19.00 5.81 4.26
CA LEU A 83 -19.72 4.99 5.23
C LEU A 83 -19.12 5.12 6.64
N ILE A 84 -17.81 5.14 6.77
CA ILE A 84 -17.12 5.27 8.04
C ILE A 84 -17.14 6.73 8.50
N GLY A 85 -16.74 7.67 7.64
CA GLY A 85 -16.61 9.07 8.01
C GLY A 85 -17.94 9.74 8.34
N VAL A 86 -18.99 9.50 7.54
CA VAL A 86 -20.33 10.04 7.78
C VAL A 86 -21.10 9.16 8.77
N GLY A 87 -21.01 7.84 8.63
CA GLY A 87 -21.74 6.91 9.51
C GLY A 87 -21.28 6.96 10.96
N LEU A 88 -19.98 7.18 11.22
CA LEU A 88 -19.44 7.34 12.56
C LEU A 88 -19.30 8.81 12.99
N ALA A 89 -19.75 9.78 12.19
CA ALA A 89 -19.66 11.19 12.52
C ALA A 89 -20.27 11.55 13.88
N PRO A 90 -21.44 11.02 14.30
CA PRO A 90 -21.99 11.30 15.64
C PRO A 90 -21.02 10.90 16.77
N LEU A 91 -20.41 9.73 16.68
CA LEU A 91 -19.40 9.27 17.65
C LEU A 91 -18.10 10.09 17.57
N GLY A 92 -17.69 10.43 16.35
CA GLY A 92 -16.53 11.30 16.12
C GLY A 92 -16.70 12.69 16.74
N MET A 93 -17.89 13.26 16.65
CA MET A 93 -18.23 14.54 17.26
C MET A 93 -18.09 14.55 18.78
N GLU A 94 -18.44 13.45 19.46
CA GLU A 94 -18.28 13.33 20.92
C GLU A 94 -16.80 13.24 21.34
N VAL A 95 -15.96 12.59 20.54
CA VAL A 95 -14.56 12.31 20.89
C VAL A 95 -13.61 13.41 20.41
N TRP A 96 -13.79 13.91 19.19
CA TRP A 96 -12.87 14.83 18.51
C TRP A 96 -13.51 16.16 18.12
N GLY A 97 -14.77 16.41 18.55
CA GLY A 97 -15.53 17.58 18.11
C GLY A 97 -15.82 17.56 16.60
N PRO A 98 -16.02 18.73 15.97
CA PRO A 98 -16.38 18.82 14.55
C PRO A 98 -15.20 18.53 13.60
N ASN A 99 -14.26 17.68 14.01
CA ASN A 99 -13.06 17.33 13.25
C ASN A 99 -13.22 15.97 12.54
N PRO A 100 -13.41 15.91 11.21
CA PRO A 100 -13.56 14.65 10.47
C PRO A 100 -12.22 13.94 10.18
N TYR A 101 -11.08 14.60 10.41
CA TYR A 101 -9.77 14.11 10.03
C TYR A 101 -9.41 12.75 10.67
N PRO A 102 -9.66 12.49 11.97
CA PRO A 102 -9.41 11.18 12.57
C PRO A 102 -10.27 10.07 11.96
N LEU A 103 -11.51 10.38 11.55
CA LEU A 103 -12.37 9.42 10.86
C LEU A 103 -11.84 9.09 9.45
N GLY A 104 -11.24 10.06 8.76
CA GLY A 104 -10.54 9.84 7.51
C GLY A 104 -9.34 8.90 7.67
N ILE A 105 -8.51 9.13 8.71
CA ILE A 105 -7.40 8.22 9.05
C ILE A 105 -7.92 6.82 9.37
N LEU A 106 -8.98 6.71 10.17
CA LEU A 106 -9.59 5.43 10.53
C LEU A 106 -10.06 4.67 9.28
N ALA A 107 -10.81 5.33 8.40
CA ALA A 107 -11.33 4.72 7.19
C ALA A 107 -10.21 4.20 6.27
N LEU A 108 -9.21 5.04 6.01
CA LEU A 108 -8.02 4.64 5.24
C LEU A 108 -7.26 3.50 5.91
N SER A 109 -7.15 3.51 7.25
CA SER A 109 -6.45 2.45 8.01
C SER A 109 -7.16 1.11 7.91
N LEU A 110 -8.49 1.09 7.93
CA LEU A 110 -9.28 -0.13 7.80
C LEU A 110 -9.16 -0.70 6.37
N ILE A 111 -9.20 0.15 5.35
CA ILE A 111 -8.93 -0.27 3.97
C ILE A 111 -7.50 -0.82 3.86
N ALA A 112 -6.51 -0.06 4.35
CA ALA A 112 -5.10 -0.45 4.33
C ALA A 112 -4.85 -1.79 5.02
N ALA A 113 -5.52 -2.04 6.16
CA ALA A 113 -5.39 -3.29 6.90
C ALA A 113 -5.76 -4.53 6.08
N ALA A 114 -6.80 -4.44 5.24
CA ALA A 114 -7.20 -5.53 4.38
C ALA A 114 -6.16 -5.84 3.29
N TYR A 115 -5.64 -4.80 2.63
CA TYR A 115 -4.63 -4.97 1.58
C TYR A 115 -3.26 -5.38 2.15
N ILE A 116 -2.78 -4.69 3.20
CA ILE A 116 -1.50 -4.98 3.85
C ILE A 116 -1.55 -6.36 4.53
N GLY A 117 -2.70 -6.73 5.12
CA GLY A 117 -2.92 -8.06 5.69
C GLY A 117 -2.71 -9.19 4.67
N GLU A 118 -3.24 -9.04 3.45
CA GLU A 118 -3.01 -10.00 2.37
C GLU A 118 -1.55 -10.00 1.88
N ILE A 119 -0.91 -8.83 1.83
CA ILE A 119 0.51 -8.70 1.50
C ILE A 119 1.34 -9.48 2.53
N PHE A 120 1.12 -9.26 3.83
CA PHE A 120 1.84 -9.98 4.88
C PHE A 120 1.54 -11.47 4.88
N ARG A 121 0.26 -11.86 4.69
CA ARG A 121 -0.13 -13.26 4.60
C ARG A 121 0.60 -13.97 3.45
N SER A 122 0.64 -13.37 2.28
CA SER A 122 1.36 -13.93 1.13
C SER A 122 2.87 -14.04 1.38
N GLY A 123 3.46 -13.04 2.05
CA GLY A 123 4.86 -13.07 2.46
C GLY A 123 5.18 -14.18 3.42
N ILE A 124 4.38 -14.34 4.47
CA ILE A 124 4.54 -15.42 5.46
C ILE A 124 4.44 -16.79 4.78
N GLN A 125 3.44 -16.97 3.90
CA GLN A 125 3.22 -18.23 3.18
C GLN A 125 4.29 -18.49 2.10
N SER A 126 5.03 -17.49 1.66
CA SER A 126 6.12 -17.66 0.69
C SER A 126 7.41 -18.23 1.31
N VAL A 127 7.51 -18.27 2.64
CA VAL A 127 8.67 -18.85 3.32
C VAL A 127 8.60 -20.38 3.23
N GLU A 128 9.71 -21.00 2.87
CA GLU A 128 9.81 -22.46 2.70
C GLU A 128 9.44 -23.22 3.98
N ALA A 129 8.68 -24.29 3.83
CA ALA A 129 8.26 -25.13 4.96
C ALA A 129 9.45 -25.68 5.78
N ALA A 130 10.56 -25.97 5.10
CA ALA A 130 11.80 -26.42 5.73
C ALA A 130 12.33 -25.44 6.80
N GLN A 131 12.12 -24.13 6.64
CA GLN A 131 12.48 -23.12 7.65
C GLN A 131 11.68 -23.28 8.94
N LEU A 132 10.39 -23.57 8.82
CA LEU A 132 9.53 -23.84 9.96
C LEU A 132 9.89 -25.18 10.62
N GLU A 133 10.10 -26.21 9.82
CA GLU A 133 10.48 -27.56 10.31
C GLU A 133 11.83 -27.53 11.02
N GLY A 134 12.84 -26.87 10.44
CA GLY A 134 14.16 -26.70 11.05
C GLY A 134 14.09 -25.94 12.38
N ALA A 135 13.32 -24.84 12.45
CA ALA A 135 13.10 -24.11 13.70
C ALA A 135 12.42 -25.00 14.77
N ARG A 136 11.46 -25.83 14.35
CA ARG A 136 10.77 -26.77 15.23
C ARG A 136 11.71 -27.90 15.72
N ALA A 137 12.60 -28.39 14.85
CA ALA A 137 13.60 -29.40 15.20
C ALA A 137 14.62 -28.91 16.25
N LEU A 138 14.89 -27.58 16.25
CA LEU A 138 15.71 -26.90 17.26
C LEU A 138 14.96 -26.64 18.58
N GLY A 139 13.74 -27.15 18.76
CA GLY A 139 12.95 -27.05 19.99
C GLY A 139 12.08 -25.80 20.13
N LEU A 140 12.04 -24.90 19.12
CA LEU A 140 11.14 -23.75 19.15
C LEU A 140 9.68 -24.22 19.12
N SER A 141 8.80 -23.61 19.92
CA SER A 141 7.36 -23.76 19.75
C SER A 141 6.89 -23.23 18.39
N TRP A 142 5.72 -23.60 17.93
CA TRP A 142 5.17 -23.08 16.68
C TRP A 142 5.10 -21.53 16.67
N GLY A 143 4.68 -20.94 17.80
CA GLY A 143 4.59 -19.49 17.95
C GLY A 143 5.95 -18.79 17.90
N GLU A 144 6.96 -19.36 18.56
CA GLU A 144 8.34 -18.85 18.53
C GLU A 144 8.95 -18.97 17.12
N ALA A 145 8.79 -20.12 16.46
CA ALA A 145 9.24 -20.32 15.09
C ALA A 145 8.58 -19.32 14.13
N MET A 146 7.28 -19.10 14.26
CA MET A 146 6.57 -18.06 13.47
C MET A 146 7.13 -16.67 13.75
N ARG A 147 7.25 -16.28 15.03
CA ARG A 147 7.66 -14.93 15.42
C ARG A 147 9.13 -14.62 15.10
N LEU A 148 10.02 -15.58 15.36
CA LEU A 148 11.47 -15.37 15.29
C LEU A 148 12.06 -15.70 13.91
N VAL A 149 11.43 -16.61 13.14
CA VAL A 149 11.99 -17.11 11.88
C VAL A 149 11.11 -16.75 10.68
N ILE A 150 9.85 -17.15 10.69
CA ILE A 150 8.99 -17.08 9.49
C ILE A 150 8.51 -15.66 9.21
N VAL A 151 7.93 -14.98 10.21
CA VAL A 151 7.36 -13.63 10.03
C VAL A 151 8.42 -12.61 9.60
N PRO A 152 9.62 -12.54 10.22
CA PRO A 152 10.66 -11.59 9.77
C PRO A 152 11.13 -11.85 8.34
N GLN A 153 11.25 -13.11 7.94
CA GLN A 153 11.61 -13.47 6.57
C GLN A 153 10.48 -13.11 5.59
N GLY A 154 9.24 -13.43 5.94
CA GLY A 154 8.05 -13.13 5.13
C GLY A 154 7.87 -11.63 4.88
N ILE A 155 8.02 -10.80 5.92
CA ILE A 155 7.91 -9.33 5.80
C ILE A 155 8.98 -8.79 4.83
N ARG A 156 10.23 -9.22 4.95
CA ARG A 156 11.30 -8.77 4.05
C ARG A 156 10.99 -9.07 2.58
N ARG A 157 10.35 -10.20 2.31
CA ARG A 157 9.99 -10.61 0.94
C ARG A 157 8.91 -9.73 0.30
N VAL A 158 8.05 -9.11 1.11
CA VAL A 158 6.92 -8.31 0.63
C VAL A 158 7.13 -6.80 0.79
N LEU A 159 8.31 -6.35 1.19
CA LEU A 159 8.62 -4.92 1.29
C LEU A 159 8.27 -4.12 0.01
N PRO A 160 8.58 -4.60 -1.22
CA PRO A 160 8.18 -3.90 -2.44
C PRO A 160 6.65 -3.74 -2.56
N ALA A 161 5.90 -4.79 -2.23
CA ALA A 161 4.44 -4.75 -2.26
C ALA A 161 3.86 -3.80 -1.19
N TRP A 162 4.47 -3.75 -0.01
CA TRP A 162 4.10 -2.82 1.05
C TRP A 162 4.34 -1.36 0.65
N VAL A 163 5.49 -1.04 0.01
CA VAL A 163 5.74 0.33 -0.49
C VAL A 163 4.76 0.69 -1.61
N ASN A 164 4.39 -0.26 -2.49
CA ASN A 164 3.35 -0.04 -3.48
C ASN A 164 1.99 0.28 -2.83
N GLN A 165 1.67 -0.36 -1.69
CA GLN A 165 0.46 -0.03 -0.94
C GLN A 165 0.54 1.37 -0.32
N LEU A 166 1.70 1.81 0.15
CA LEU A 166 1.91 3.19 0.61
C LEU A 166 1.68 4.21 -0.53
N ILE A 167 2.17 3.92 -1.74
CA ILE A 167 1.91 4.75 -2.94
C ILE A 167 0.39 4.82 -3.22
N ALA A 168 -0.33 3.70 -3.09
CA ALA A 168 -1.78 3.69 -3.23
C ALA A 168 -2.44 4.59 -2.16
N LEU A 169 -2.05 4.47 -0.89
CA LEU A 169 -2.59 5.27 0.21
C LEU A 169 -2.33 6.78 0.05
N ILE A 170 -1.18 7.19 -0.50
CA ILE A 170 -0.91 8.59 -0.84
C ILE A 170 -1.97 9.11 -1.83
N LYS A 171 -2.33 8.33 -2.84
CA LYS A 171 -3.37 8.70 -3.80
C LYS A 171 -4.77 8.64 -3.19
N ASP A 172 -5.05 7.61 -2.40
CA ASP A 172 -6.36 7.39 -1.76
C ASP A 172 -6.64 8.42 -0.66
N SER A 173 -5.61 9.10 -0.11
CA SER A 173 -5.79 10.21 0.83
C SER A 173 -6.63 11.35 0.22
N SER A 174 -6.61 11.52 -1.10
CA SER A 174 -7.46 12.48 -1.82
C SER A 174 -8.96 12.22 -1.64
N LEU A 175 -9.36 10.97 -1.40
CA LEU A 175 -10.76 10.60 -1.20
C LEU A 175 -11.32 11.09 0.15
N VAL A 176 -10.45 11.45 1.11
CA VAL A 176 -10.86 12.04 2.39
C VAL A 176 -11.49 13.44 2.19
N TYR A 177 -11.25 14.06 1.03
CA TYR A 177 -11.97 15.24 0.57
C TYR A 177 -13.47 15.19 0.82
N PHE A 178 -14.10 14.03 0.59
CA PHE A 178 -15.55 13.85 0.74
C PHE A 178 -16.07 14.03 2.17
N LEU A 179 -15.20 14.04 3.18
CA LEU A 179 -15.60 14.22 4.59
C LEU A 179 -15.70 15.67 5.02
N GLY A 180 -15.39 16.63 4.14
CA GLY A 180 -15.49 18.06 4.46
C GLY A 180 -14.44 18.53 5.46
N LEU A 181 -13.17 18.34 5.16
CA LEU A 181 -12.03 18.70 6.00
C LEU A 181 -11.99 20.18 6.37
N LEU A 182 -11.54 20.50 7.60
CA LEU A 182 -11.29 21.87 8.05
C LEU A 182 -10.14 22.50 7.23
N ALA A 183 -10.09 23.83 7.19
CA ALA A 183 -9.12 24.57 6.39
C ALA A 183 -7.65 24.16 6.66
N SER A 184 -7.29 23.94 7.94
CA SER A 184 -5.94 23.52 8.35
C SER A 184 -5.63 22.05 8.05
N GLN A 185 -6.62 21.26 7.62
CA GLN A 185 -6.53 19.82 7.39
C GLN A 185 -6.74 19.44 5.94
N ARG A 186 -6.87 20.42 5.06
CA ARG A 186 -7.01 20.20 3.63
C ARG A 186 -5.77 19.50 3.08
N GLU A 187 -5.98 18.41 2.35
CA GLU A 187 -4.92 17.72 1.62
C GLU A 187 -4.76 18.31 0.21
N LEU A 188 -3.78 17.86 -0.55
CA LEU A 188 -3.42 18.43 -1.86
C LEU A 188 -4.60 18.54 -2.83
N PHE A 189 -5.39 17.45 -2.96
CA PHE A 189 -6.53 17.43 -3.88
C PHE A 189 -7.60 18.42 -3.45
N ARG A 190 -7.90 18.48 -2.15
CA ARG A 190 -8.88 19.43 -1.60
C ARG A 190 -8.51 20.89 -1.90
N ILE A 191 -7.25 21.26 -1.71
CA ILE A 191 -6.77 22.61 -2.01
C ILE A 191 -6.94 22.89 -3.50
N GLY A 192 -6.47 21.98 -4.37
CA GLY A 192 -6.62 22.13 -5.82
C GLY A 192 -8.07 22.27 -6.25
N GLN A 193 -8.97 21.48 -5.67
CA GLN A 193 -10.41 21.50 -5.94
C GLN A 193 -11.08 22.80 -5.46
N ASP A 194 -10.71 23.30 -4.27
CA ASP A 194 -11.26 24.55 -3.73
C ASP A 194 -10.86 25.75 -4.60
N TYR A 195 -9.59 25.82 -5.04
CA TYR A 195 -9.14 26.86 -5.98
C TYR A 195 -9.87 26.75 -7.32
N ALA A 196 -10.00 25.53 -7.87
CA ALA A 196 -10.70 25.33 -9.14
C ALA A 196 -12.18 25.73 -9.05
N ALA A 197 -12.85 25.41 -7.95
CA ALA A 197 -14.25 25.79 -7.72
C ALA A 197 -14.46 27.31 -7.57
N ASN A 198 -13.50 27.99 -6.94
CA ASN A 198 -13.59 29.43 -6.70
C ASN A 198 -13.24 30.29 -7.93
N THR A 199 -12.30 29.84 -8.75
CA THR A 199 -11.80 30.62 -9.92
C THR A 199 -12.37 30.15 -11.25
N GLY A 200 -12.97 28.95 -11.31
CA GLY A 200 -13.35 28.30 -12.58
C GLY A 200 -12.15 27.77 -13.37
N ASN A 201 -10.92 27.85 -12.82
CA ASN A 201 -9.66 27.49 -13.47
C ASN A 201 -9.10 26.20 -12.86
N GLN A 202 -8.71 25.22 -13.69
CA GLN A 202 -8.25 23.89 -13.26
C GLN A 202 -6.73 23.82 -12.98
N SER A 203 -5.99 24.91 -13.14
CA SER A 203 -4.53 24.92 -13.05
C SER A 203 -4.03 24.53 -11.66
N ALA A 204 -4.72 24.95 -10.59
CA ALA A 204 -4.39 24.54 -9.22
C ALA A 204 -4.64 23.03 -8.99
N LEU A 205 -5.69 22.47 -9.60
CA LEU A 205 -5.95 21.03 -9.53
C LEU A 205 -4.89 20.23 -10.30
N LEU A 206 -4.45 20.72 -11.46
CA LEU A 206 -3.32 20.16 -12.19
C LEU A 206 -2.03 20.21 -11.35
N LEU A 207 -1.77 21.32 -10.67
CA LEU A 207 -0.63 21.45 -9.74
C LEU A 207 -0.70 20.41 -8.62
N ALA A 208 -1.86 20.17 -8.03
CA ALA A 208 -2.04 19.08 -7.05
C ALA A 208 -1.66 17.72 -7.64
N GLY A 209 -2.10 17.43 -8.89
CA GLY A 209 -1.70 16.23 -9.63
C GLY A 209 -0.19 16.10 -9.80
N LEU A 210 0.51 17.21 -10.10
CA LEU A 210 1.98 17.23 -10.19
C LEU A 210 2.65 16.93 -8.84
N PHE A 211 2.10 17.40 -7.71
CA PHE A 211 2.56 17.03 -6.38
C PHE A 211 2.42 15.53 -6.11
N TYR A 212 1.26 14.93 -6.47
CA TYR A 212 1.09 13.46 -6.35
C TYR A 212 2.11 12.71 -7.20
N LEU A 213 2.41 13.15 -8.42
CA LEU A 213 3.46 12.55 -9.26
C LEU A 213 4.84 12.72 -8.62
N ALA A 214 5.17 13.90 -8.11
CA ALA A 214 6.45 14.17 -7.43
C ALA A 214 6.66 13.30 -6.18
N LEU A 215 5.57 12.90 -5.49
CA LEU A 215 5.62 11.97 -4.37
C LEU A 215 5.72 10.51 -4.82
N THR A 216 4.89 10.10 -5.78
CA THR A 216 4.71 8.68 -6.11
C THR A 216 5.77 8.14 -7.07
N VAL A 217 6.29 8.96 -8.01
CA VAL A 217 7.31 8.53 -8.98
C VAL A 217 8.63 8.16 -8.29
N PRO A 218 9.21 8.99 -7.37
CA PRO A 218 10.40 8.59 -6.63
C PRO A 218 10.21 7.31 -5.80
N LEU A 219 9.04 7.18 -5.14
CA LEU A 219 8.71 5.96 -4.38
C LEU A 219 8.65 4.73 -5.27
N THR A 220 8.12 4.85 -6.49
CA THR A 220 8.12 3.75 -7.48
C THR A 220 9.55 3.34 -7.87
N HIS A 221 10.47 4.28 -8.01
CA HIS A 221 11.89 3.96 -8.24
C HIS A 221 12.53 3.25 -7.04
N VAL A 222 12.18 3.65 -5.82
CA VAL A 222 12.61 2.96 -4.59
C VAL A 222 12.10 1.51 -4.58
N VAL A 223 10.83 1.28 -4.90
CA VAL A 223 10.26 -0.09 -5.03
C VAL A 223 11.06 -0.93 -6.00
N ASN A 224 11.30 -0.42 -7.21
CA ASN A 224 12.04 -1.13 -8.23
C ASN A 224 13.49 -1.42 -7.83
N TRP A 225 14.12 -0.55 -7.05
CA TRP A 225 15.45 -0.76 -6.51
C TRP A 225 15.46 -1.85 -5.43
N ILE A 226 14.49 -1.83 -4.48
CA ILE A 226 14.34 -2.85 -3.45
C ILE A 226 14.11 -4.22 -4.09
N ASP A 227 13.17 -4.31 -5.06
CA ASP A 227 12.84 -5.56 -5.74
C ASP A 227 14.06 -6.16 -6.45
N ARG A 228 14.82 -5.34 -7.17
CA ARG A 228 16.07 -5.77 -7.81
C ARG A 228 17.08 -6.33 -6.79
N ARG A 229 17.29 -5.66 -5.65
CA ARG A 229 18.21 -6.15 -4.60
C ARG A 229 17.77 -7.48 -4.01
N LEU A 230 16.45 -7.64 -3.77
CA LEU A 230 15.91 -8.89 -3.21
C LEU A 230 16.03 -10.07 -4.18
N ARG A 231 15.87 -9.84 -5.51
CA ARG A 231 16.01 -10.87 -6.55
C ARG A 231 17.47 -11.31 -6.72
N HIS A 232 18.43 -10.39 -6.78
CA HIS A 232 19.85 -10.74 -6.92
C HIS A 232 20.39 -11.51 -5.72
N GLY A 233 19.93 -11.20 -4.51
CA GLY A 233 20.29 -11.98 -3.31
C GLY A 233 19.78 -13.43 -3.34
N ARG A 234 18.68 -13.72 -4.06
CA ARG A 234 18.16 -15.10 -4.25
C ARG A 234 18.94 -15.89 -5.28
N GLN A 235 19.34 -15.26 -6.39
CA GLN A 235 20.13 -15.93 -7.43
C GLN A 235 21.54 -16.30 -6.94
N ALA A 236 22.16 -15.46 -6.09
CA ALA A 236 23.46 -15.75 -5.48
C ALA A 236 23.40 -16.84 -4.39
N ALA A 237 22.23 -17.17 -3.86
CA ALA A 237 22.02 -18.20 -2.83
C ALA A 237 21.53 -19.55 -3.42
N ALA A 238 21.26 -19.64 -4.71
CA ALA A 238 20.97 -20.92 -5.36
C ALA A 238 22.29 -21.71 -5.52
N PRO A 239 22.34 -22.99 -5.08
CA PRO A 239 23.53 -23.81 -5.27
C PRO A 239 23.85 -23.92 -6.76
N ALA A 240 25.15 -23.76 -7.12
CA ALA A 240 25.64 -23.89 -8.49
C ALA A 240 25.63 -25.35 -9.00
N ASP A 241 25.17 -26.30 -8.19
CA ASP A 241 25.35 -27.73 -8.44
C ASP A 241 24.15 -28.42 -9.13
N ALA A 242 23.16 -27.67 -9.61
CA ALA A 242 21.98 -28.28 -10.25
C ALA A 242 22.17 -28.65 -11.73
N ASP A 243 23.17 -28.10 -12.42
CA ASP A 243 23.40 -28.35 -13.87
C ASP A 243 24.48 -29.38 -14.14
N ASP A 244 25.39 -29.67 -13.18
CA ASP A 244 26.46 -30.67 -13.39
C ASP A 244 26.01 -32.13 -13.21
N ASP A 245 24.91 -32.38 -12.49
CA ASP A 245 24.43 -33.77 -12.28
C ASP A 245 23.58 -34.31 -13.46
N LEU A 246 23.17 -33.47 -14.42
CA LEU A 246 22.40 -33.94 -15.56
C LEU A 246 23.31 -34.53 -16.68
N ASP A 247 24.55 -34.09 -16.76
CA ASP A 247 25.51 -34.60 -17.76
C ASP A 247 26.19 -35.93 -17.36
N LEU A 248 26.10 -36.30 -16.07
CA LEU A 248 26.65 -37.56 -15.55
C LEU A 248 25.69 -38.77 -15.62
N ALA A 249 24.43 -38.55 -16.00
CA ALA A 249 23.38 -39.58 -15.96
C ALA A 249 23.13 -40.29 -17.33
N LEU A 250 23.89 -39.98 -18.39
CA LEU A 250 23.76 -40.66 -19.66
C LEU A 250 25.09 -41.28 -20.14
N PRO A 251 25.52 -42.39 -19.57
CA PRO A 251 26.53 -43.21 -20.25
C PRO A 251 25.86 -44.20 -21.21
N GLY A 252 26.07 -44.00 -22.51
CA GLY A 252 26.10 -45.10 -23.42
C GLY A 252 24.80 -45.53 -24.10
N ALA A 253 24.41 -44.81 -25.13
CA ALA A 253 23.60 -45.41 -26.19
C ALA A 253 24.23 -45.06 -27.57
N ALA A 254 25.46 -45.53 -27.80
CA ALA A 254 26.05 -45.59 -29.13
C ALA A 254 26.60 -46.99 -29.30
N GLY A 255 25.95 -47.81 -30.08
CA GLY A 255 26.53 -49.09 -30.49
C GLY A 255 25.53 -50.09 -31.04
N GLY A 256 25.39 -50.16 -32.34
CA GLY A 256 25.04 -51.41 -33.00
C GLY A 256 23.76 -51.44 -33.79
N ASN A 257 23.86 -51.16 -35.04
CA ASN A 257 23.31 -52.08 -36.02
C ASN A 257 23.94 -51.97 -37.38
N GLN A 258 24.67 -53.01 -37.73
CA GLN A 258 24.83 -53.46 -39.08
C GLN A 258 24.10 -54.81 -39.23
N ARG A 259 23.04 -54.84 -40.02
CA ARG A 259 22.76 -55.79 -41.15
C ARG A 259 21.33 -55.61 -41.64
#